data_f7d733e59127c77e6af0af9eebd35f3f
#
_entry.id   f7d733e59127c77e6af0af9eebd35f3f
#
_cell.length_a   1.000
_cell.length_b   1.000
_cell.length_c   1.000
_cell.angle_alpha   90.00
_cell.angle_beta   90.00
_cell.angle_gamma   90.00
#
_symmetry.space_group_name_H-M   'P 1'
#
loop_
_entity.id
_entity.type
_entity.pdbx_description
1 polymer ?
#
loop_
_entity_poly.entity_id
_entity_poly.type
_entity_poly.pdbx_seq_one_letter_code
_entity_poly.pdbx_strand_id
1 'polypeptide(L)'
;MKKFIKWIFSGWMLILFFVGFFLFWEYSIPLFDIPRYILPAPSEIVLKGSADLDKLIYYTGVTALETVLGYIIALILGLGFGIAISFSSILRRTLYPFFVSIEMTPKIAFAPLFISWFGFGLMPKVIIVVLVCFFPIVLNAILAFNSLSNELTLFY
;
A
#
# COMPACT_ATOMS: atom_id res chain seq x y z
N MET A 1 -38.34 3.72 -11.22
CA MET A 1 -38.01 3.16 -12.54
C MET A 1 -36.82 3.88 -13.22
N LYS A 2 -36.82 5.22 -13.38
CA LYS A 2 -35.72 5.97 -14.05
C LYS A 2 -34.34 5.84 -13.38
N LYS A 3 -34.24 5.74 -12.04
CA LYS A 3 -32.96 5.53 -11.31
C LYS A 3 -32.37 4.12 -11.53
N PHE A 4 -33.22 3.10 -11.63
CA PHE A 4 -32.79 1.71 -11.86
C PHE A 4 -32.26 1.50 -13.30
N ILE A 5 -32.92 2.13 -14.28
CA ILE A 5 -32.46 2.13 -15.68
C ILE A 5 -31.12 2.87 -15.82
N LYS A 6 -30.95 4.00 -15.13
CA LYS A 6 -29.68 4.75 -15.10
C LYS A 6 -28.53 3.95 -14.46
N TRP A 7 -28.80 3.13 -13.45
CA TRP A 7 -27.83 2.28 -12.78
C TRP A 7 -27.39 1.10 -13.68
N ILE A 8 -28.34 0.48 -14.40
CA ILE A 8 -28.04 -0.56 -15.39
C ILE A 8 -27.22 0.02 -16.55
N PHE A 9 -27.60 1.18 -17.09
CA PHE A 9 -26.86 1.84 -18.17
C PHE A 9 -25.42 2.22 -17.73
N SER A 10 -25.22 2.64 -16.48
CA SER A 10 -23.90 2.94 -15.95
C SER A 10 -23.01 1.69 -15.84
N GLY A 11 -23.57 0.54 -15.48
CA GLY A 11 -22.82 -0.73 -15.41
C GLY A 11 -22.37 -1.25 -16.78
N TRP A 12 -23.25 -1.17 -17.78
CA TRP A 12 -22.90 -1.58 -19.14
C TRP A 12 -21.85 -0.69 -19.80
N MET A 13 -21.89 0.61 -19.54
CA MET A 13 -20.86 1.53 -20.03
C MET A 13 -19.47 1.20 -19.48
N LEU A 14 -19.38 0.83 -18.18
CA LEU A 14 -18.13 0.38 -17.57
C LEU A 14 -17.62 -0.91 -18.22
N ILE A 15 -18.49 -1.89 -18.42
CA ILE A 15 -18.12 -3.16 -19.09
C ILE A 15 -17.62 -2.88 -20.51
N LEU A 16 -18.35 -2.09 -21.29
CA LEU A 16 -17.94 -1.72 -22.66
C LEU A 16 -16.59 -0.97 -22.66
N PHE A 17 -16.37 -0.07 -21.69
CA PHE A 17 -15.12 0.64 -21.57
C PHE A 17 -13.96 -0.32 -21.30
N PHE A 18 -14.09 -1.24 -20.31
CA PHE A 18 -13.03 -2.20 -20.01
C PHE A 18 -12.79 -3.19 -21.15
N VAL A 19 -13.86 -3.70 -21.78
CA VAL A 19 -13.72 -4.58 -22.96
C VAL A 19 -13.00 -3.84 -24.08
N GLY A 20 -13.42 -2.61 -24.40
CA GLY A 20 -12.77 -1.78 -25.41
C GLY A 20 -11.31 -1.48 -25.07
N PHE A 21 -11.00 -1.18 -23.79
CA PHE A 21 -9.65 -0.96 -23.33
C PHE A 21 -8.75 -2.19 -23.50
N PHE A 22 -9.22 -3.38 -23.07
CA PHE A 22 -8.43 -4.61 -23.20
C PHE A 22 -8.27 -5.04 -24.66
N LEU A 23 -9.28 -4.86 -25.51
CA LEU A 23 -9.17 -5.10 -26.93
C LEU A 23 -8.18 -4.12 -27.57
N PHE A 24 -8.28 -2.84 -27.26
CA PHE A 24 -7.32 -1.85 -27.75
C PHE A 24 -5.89 -2.20 -27.33
N TRP A 25 -5.67 -2.59 -26.07
CA TRP A 25 -4.35 -3.01 -25.60
C TRP A 25 -3.86 -4.26 -26.34
N GLU A 26 -4.69 -5.30 -26.48
CA GLU A 26 -4.34 -6.54 -27.18
C GLU A 26 -3.87 -6.26 -28.62
N TYR A 27 -4.65 -5.46 -29.37
CA TYR A 27 -4.35 -5.19 -30.78
C TYR A 27 -3.30 -4.09 -31.00
N SER A 28 -3.07 -3.21 -30.03
CA SER A 28 -2.05 -2.17 -30.15
C SER A 28 -0.62 -2.74 -30.15
N ILE A 29 -0.38 -3.86 -29.45
CA ILE A 29 0.94 -4.49 -29.38
C ILE A 29 1.46 -4.88 -30.77
N PRO A 30 0.76 -5.70 -31.57
CA PRO A 30 1.22 -6.03 -32.91
C PRO A 30 1.11 -4.85 -33.88
N LEU A 31 0.17 -3.92 -33.70
CA LEU A 31 -0.02 -2.78 -34.59
C LEU A 31 1.13 -1.78 -34.52
N PHE A 32 1.68 -1.56 -33.34
CA PHE A 32 2.78 -0.62 -33.10
C PHE A 32 4.15 -1.32 -32.95
N ASP A 33 4.22 -2.62 -33.22
CA ASP A 33 5.43 -3.44 -33.15
C ASP A 33 6.14 -3.32 -31.79
N ILE A 34 5.34 -3.26 -30.69
CA ILE A 34 5.85 -3.05 -29.33
C ILE A 34 6.54 -4.34 -28.86
N PRO A 35 7.83 -4.27 -28.47
CA PRO A 35 8.53 -5.45 -27.99
C PRO A 35 7.87 -6.04 -26.71
N ARG A 36 7.69 -7.35 -26.65
CA ARG A 36 7.04 -8.09 -25.55
C ARG A 36 7.69 -7.87 -24.17
N TYR A 37 8.98 -7.56 -24.12
CA TYR A 37 9.69 -7.26 -22.88
C TYR A 37 9.37 -5.86 -22.32
N ILE A 38 8.81 -4.97 -23.15
CA ILE A 38 8.34 -3.64 -22.72
C ILE A 38 6.89 -3.73 -22.25
N LEU A 39 6.03 -4.30 -23.11
CA LEU A 39 4.61 -4.42 -22.81
C LEU A 39 4.06 -5.70 -23.48
N PRO A 40 3.76 -6.77 -22.71
CA PRO A 40 3.10 -7.96 -23.24
C PRO A 40 1.61 -7.73 -23.49
N ALA A 41 1.02 -8.49 -24.38
CA ALA A 41 -0.43 -8.48 -24.63
C ALA A 41 -1.18 -9.11 -23.42
N PRO A 42 -2.42 -8.67 -23.12
CA PRO A 42 -3.25 -9.27 -22.06
C PRO A 42 -3.38 -10.79 -22.15
N SER A 43 -3.57 -11.33 -23.34
CA SER A 43 -3.63 -12.78 -23.57
C SER A 43 -2.33 -13.49 -23.17
N GLU A 44 -1.17 -12.91 -23.48
CA GLU A 44 0.13 -13.46 -23.11
C GLU A 44 0.35 -13.44 -21.58
N ILE A 45 -0.12 -12.36 -20.90
CA ILE A 45 -0.06 -12.26 -19.44
C ILE A 45 -0.86 -13.39 -18.80
N VAL A 46 -2.08 -13.64 -19.27
CA VAL A 46 -2.95 -14.71 -18.75
C VAL A 46 -2.33 -16.08 -18.98
N LEU A 47 -1.84 -16.34 -20.20
CA LEU A 47 -1.20 -17.60 -20.53
C LEU A 47 0.06 -17.84 -19.70
N LYS A 48 0.91 -16.83 -19.54
CA LYS A 48 2.13 -16.94 -18.72
C LYS A 48 1.80 -17.08 -17.25
N GLY A 49 0.82 -16.33 -16.75
CA GLY A 49 0.34 -16.43 -15.38
C GLY A 49 -0.19 -17.82 -15.04
N SER A 50 -0.99 -18.43 -15.94
CA SER A 50 -1.49 -19.78 -15.74
C SER A 50 -0.38 -20.84 -15.81
N ALA A 51 0.61 -20.67 -16.66
CA ALA A 51 1.76 -21.58 -16.77
C ALA A 51 2.69 -21.52 -15.55
N ASP A 52 2.83 -20.35 -14.92
CA ASP A 52 3.70 -20.13 -13.76
C ASP A 52 2.89 -20.02 -12.43
N LEU A 53 1.67 -20.55 -12.38
CA LEU A 53 0.75 -20.40 -11.24
C LEU A 53 1.37 -20.84 -9.91
N ASP A 54 2.09 -21.95 -9.90
CA ASP A 54 2.75 -22.48 -8.70
C ASP A 54 3.79 -21.49 -8.15
N LYS A 55 4.57 -20.87 -9.03
CA LYS A 55 5.54 -19.83 -8.63
C LYS A 55 4.83 -18.58 -8.12
N LEU A 56 3.74 -18.17 -8.77
CA LEU A 56 2.96 -17.02 -8.34
C LEU A 56 2.38 -17.23 -6.95
N ILE A 57 1.80 -18.40 -6.68
CA ILE A 57 1.27 -18.75 -5.35
C ILE A 57 2.40 -18.76 -4.32
N TYR A 58 3.52 -19.40 -4.62
CA TYR A 58 4.66 -19.45 -3.71
C TYR A 58 5.17 -18.04 -3.35
N TYR A 59 5.48 -17.22 -4.36
CA TYR A 59 6.00 -15.86 -4.11
C TYR A 59 4.96 -14.91 -3.51
N THR A 60 3.68 -15.10 -3.80
CA THR A 60 2.60 -14.40 -3.12
C THR A 60 2.58 -14.72 -1.63
N GLY A 61 2.74 -16.00 -1.27
CA GLY A 61 2.85 -16.43 0.12
C GLY A 61 4.07 -15.83 0.84
N VAL A 62 5.22 -15.80 0.18
CA VAL A 62 6.45 -15.16 0.71
C VAL A 62 6.22 -13.66 0.95
N THR A 63 5.68 -12.95 -0.05
CA THR A 63 5.41 -11.51 0.07
C THR A 63 4.35 -11.21 1.12
N ALA A 64 3.31 -12.04 1.23
CA ALA A 64 2.30 -11.92 2.27
C ALA A 64 2.91 -12.07 3.66
N LEU A 65 3.78 -13.06 3.87
CA LEU A 65 4.49 -13.25 5.13
C LEU A 65 5.34 -12.03 5.50
N GLU A 66 6.15 -11.53 4.54
CA GLU A 66 7.00 -10.36 4.72
C GLU A 66 6.18 -9.12 5.11
N THR A 67 5.06 -8.92 4.43
CA THR A 67 4.16 -7.79 4.66
C THR A 67 3.47 -7.90 6.02
N VAL A 68 2.92 -9.06 6.36
CA VAL A 68 2.21 -9.27 7.64
C VAL A 68 3.17 -9.11 8.82
N LEU A 69 4.37 -9.70 8.75
CA LEU A 69 5.38 -9.55 9.81
C LEU A 69 5.78 -8.08 10.01
N GLY A 70 6.10 -7.38 8.92
CA GLY A 70 6.45 -5.96 8.97
C GLY A 70 5.30 -5.10 9.52
N TYR A 71 4.07 -5.37 9.09
CA TYR A 71 2.89 -4.66 9.55
C TYR A 71 2.61 -4.88 11.05
N ILE A 72 2.70 -6.11 11.56
CA ILE A 72 2.50 -6.41 12.99
C ILE A 72 3.54 -5.68 13.83
N ILE A 73 4.82 -5.70 13.42
CA ILE A 73 5.88 -4.98 14.12
C ILE A 73 5.59 -3.46 14.11
N ALA A 74 5.23 -2.92 12.94
CA ALA A 74 4.88 -1.51 12.80
C ALA A 74 3.67 -1.13 13.66
N LEU A 75 2.67 -1.99 13.74
CA LEU A 75 1.45 -1.77 14.53
C LEU A 75 1.77 -1.70 16.03
N ILE A 76 2.51 -2.68 16.54
CA ILE A 76 2.88 -2.73 17.96
C ILE A 76 3.73 -1.49 18.34
N LEU A 77 4.77 -1.22 17.58
CA LEU A 77 5.65 -0.09 17.82
C LEU A 77 4.92 1.25 17.59
N GLY A 78 4.19 1.37 16.48
CA GLY A 78 3.47 2.59 16.10
C GLY A 78 2.39 2.98 17.11
N LEU A 79 1.57 2.02 17.56
CA LEU A 79 0.60 2.26 18.62
C LEU A 79 1.27 2.59 19.94
N GLY A 80 2.30 1.84 20.34
CA GLY A 80 3.04 2.10 21.57
C GLY A 80 3.63 3.52 21.60
N PHE A 81 4.31 3.94 20.54
CA PHE A 81 4.85 5.30 20.43
C PHE A 81 3.72 6.36 20.33
N GLY A 82 2.70 6.12 19.56
CA GLY A 82 1.56 7.04 19.42
C GLY A 82 0.85 7.29 20.75
N ILE A 83 0.60 6.23 21.52
CA ILE A 83 0.03 6.32 22.87
C ILE A 83 0.98 7.08 23.81
N ALA A 84 2.25 6.69 23.88
CA ALA A 84 3.24 7.34 24.74
C ALA A 84 3.37 8.86 24.47
N ILE A 85 3.39 9.25 23.20
CA ILE A 85 3.44 10.67 22.78
C ILE A 85 2.15 11.40 23.16
N SER A 86 1.00 10.74 23.10
CA SER A 86 -0.31 11.35 23.39
C SER A 86 -0.45 11.74 24.87
N PHE A 87 0.20 11.03 25.79
CA PHE A 87 0.17 11.34 27.22
C PHE A 87 1.02 12.56 27.62
N SER A 88 1.88 13.07 26.74
CA SER A 88 2.73 14.23 27.03
C SER A 88 2.55 15.34 26.01
N SER A 89 2.06 16.48 26.47
CA SER A 89 1.92 17.67 25.62
C SER A 89 3.25 18.18 25.07
N ILE A 90 4.35 17.99 25.82
CA ILE A 90 5.69 18.38 25.38
C ILE A 90 6.17 17.45 24.27
N LEU A 91 6.09 16.13 24.46
CA LEU A 91 6.48 15.15 23.44
C LEU A 91 5.67 15.33 22.16
N ARG A 92 4.37 15.55 22.31
CA ARG A 92 3.49 15.79 21.16
C ARG A 92 3.89 17.03 20.36
N ARG A 93 4.13 18.18 21.03
CA ARG A 93 4.51 19.41 20.34
C ARG A 93 5.87 19.30 19.63
N THR A 94 6.78 18.52 20.18
CA THR A 94 8.13 18.37 19.65
C THR A 94 8.21 17.28 18.59
N LEU A 95 7.63 16.08 18.86
CA LEU A 95 7.80 14.93 17.97
C LEU A 95 6.80 14.88 16.82
N TYR A 96 5.59 15.40 17.00
CA TYR A 96 4.59 15.34 15.94
C TYR A 96 5.06 16.01 14.63
N PRO A 97 5.60 17.24 14.62
CA PRO A 97 6.11 17.84 13.38
C PRO A 97 7.25 17.04 12.76
N PHE A 98 8.10 16.44 13.60
CA PHE A 98 9.20 15.58 13.15
C PHE A 98 8.68 14.31 12.44
N PHE A 99 7.69 13.62 13.04
CA PHE A 99 7.07 12.45 12.42
C PHE A 99 6.38 12.80 11.10
N VAL A 100 5.68 13.93 11.04
CA VAL A 100 5.04 14.41 9.78
C VAL A 100 6.10 14.67 8.70
N SER A 101 7.23 15.28 9.05
CA SER A 101 8.31 15.54 8.09
C SER A 101 8.92 14.26 7.53
N ILE A 102 9.12 13.24 8.38
CA ILE A 102 9.65 11.94 7.95
C ILE A 102 8.60 11.19 7.10
N GLU A 103 7.31 11.34 7.43
CA GLU A 103 6.24 10.70 6.65
C GLU A 103 6.25 11.11 5.18
N MET A 104 6.58 12.35 4.89
CA MET A 104 6.68 12.88 3.54
C MET A 104 7.91 12.39 2.76
N THR A 105 8.86 11.74 3.44
CA THR A 105 10.08 11.24 2.78
C THR A 105 9.78 9.92 2.05
N PRO A 106 10.25 9.73 0.81
CA PRO A 106 10.04 8.51 0.04
C PRO A 106 10.84 7.35 0.63
N LYS A 107 10.24 6.62 1.58
CA LYS A 107 10.88 5.56 2.37
C LYS A 107 11.43 4.41 1.52
N ILE A 108 10.81 4.14 0.36
CA ILE A 108 11.26 3.10 -0.59
C ILE A 108 12.66 3.42 -1.14
N ALA A 109 13.07 4.69 -1.17
CA ALA A 109 14.41 5.07 -1.60
C ALA A 109 15.53 4.50 -0.70
N PHE A 110 15.22 4.09 0.53
CA PHE A 110 16.17 3.42 1.43
C PHE A 110 16.35 1.93 1.14
N ALA A 111 15.56 1.33 0.22
CA ALA A 111 15.65 -0.09 -0.09
C ALA A 111 17.08 -0.56 -0.46
N PRO A 112 17.84 0.14 -1.35
CA PRO A 112 19.22 -0.26 -1.67
C PRO A 112 20.15 -0.25 -0.45
N LEU A 113 19.96 0.70 0.48
CA LEU A 113 20.75 0.81 1.70
C LEU A 113 20.51 -0.40 2.62
N PHE A 114 19.25 -0.80 2.81
CA PHE A 114 18.92 -1.98 3.62
C PHE A 114 19.41 -3.27 2.98
N ILE A 115 19.35 -3.39 1.65
CA ILE A 115 19.94 -4.55 0.94
C ILE A 115 21.45 -4.57 1.14
N SER A 116 22.13 -3.42 1.11
CA SER A 116 23.58 -3.33 1.35
C SER A 116 23.97 -3.75 2.76
N TRP A 117 23.16 -3.42 3.77
CA TRP A 117 23.45 -3.74 5.18
C TRP A 117 23.05 -5.15 5.59
N PHE A 118 21.90 -5.63 5.13
CA PHE A 118 21.29 -6.89 5.58
C PHE A 118 21.34 -8.01 4.51
N GLY A 119 21.84 -7.69 3.32
CA GLY A 119 21.86 -8.62 2.19
C GLY A 119 20.48 -8.78 1.55
N PHE A 120 20.41 -9.73 0.60
CA PHE A 120 19.13 -10.13 0.00
C PHE A 120 18.42 -11.12 0.92
N GLY A 121 17.12 -10.91 1.15
CA GLY A 121 16.32 -11.83 1.94
C GLY A 121 15.09 -11.19 2.57
N LEU A 122 14.60 -11.79 3.64
CA LEU A 122 13.39 -11.37 4.36
C LEU A 122 13.60 -10.06 5.13
N MET A 123 14.76 -9.89 5.77
CA MET A 123 15.02 -8.75 6.67
C MET A 123 14.86 -7.37 6.02
N PRO A 124 15.54 -7.02 4.89
CA PRO A 124 15.39 -5.69 4.31
C PRO A 124 13.96 -5.38 3.91
N LYS A 125 13.21 -6.38 3.44
CA LYS A 125 11.81 -6.21 3.02
C LYS A 125 10.90 -5.93 4.22
N VAL A 126 11.05 -6.70 5.30
CA VAL A 126 10.30 -6.48 6.55
C VAL A 126 10.59 -5.09 7.12
N ILE A 127 11.87 -4.65 7.13
CA ILE A 127 12.25 -3.32 7.61
C ILE A 127 11.58 -2.21 6.78
N ILE A 128 11.53 -2.37 5.46
CA ILE A 128 10.85 -1.41 4.58
C ILE A 128 9.37 -1.33 4.92
N VAL A 129 8.69 -2.47 5.10
CA VAL A 129 7.28 -2.51 5.50
C VAL A 129 7.07 -1.82 6.85
N VAL A 130 7.94 -2.11 7.83
CA VAL A 130 7.91 -1.45 9.13
C VAL A 130 8.01 0.07 8.98
N LEU A 131 8.99 0.56 8.23
CA LEU A 131 9.17 2.00 8.01
C LEU A 131 7.99 2.66 7.31
N VAL A 132 7.42 2.00 6.32
CA VAL A 132 6.27 2.54 5.57
C VAL A 132 5.03 2.62 6.45
N CYS A 133 4.78 1.60 7.29
CA CYS A 133 3.57 1.52 8.10
C CYS A 133 3.70 2.23 9.47
N PHE A 134 4.88 2.30 10.06
CA PHE A 134 5.10 2.83 11.40
C PHE A 134 4.65 4.29 11.55
N PHE A 135 5.12 5.18 10.68
CA PHE A 135 4.84 6.62 10.80
C PHE A 135 3.35 6.96 10.65
N PRO A 136 2.60 6.44 9.64
CA PRO A 136 1.16 6.64 9.57
C PRO A 136 0.42 6.13 10.81
N ILE A 137 0.84 4.98 11.36
CA ILE A 137 0.21 4.42 12.56
C ILE A 137 0.42 5.34 13.77
N VAL A 138 1.66 5.82 13.99
CA VAL A 138 1.96 6.78 15.06
C VAL A 138 1.11 8.04 14.94
N LEU A 139 1.10 8.66 13.75
CA LEU A 139 0.38 9.91 13.52
C LEU A 139 -1.13 9.74 13.73
N ASN A 140 -1.71 8.66 13.20
CA ASN A 140 -3.14 8.38 13.37
C ASN A 140 -3.48 8.05 14.83
N ALA A 141 -2.62 7.34 15.55
CA ALA A 141 -2.78 7.08 16.97
C ALA A 141 -2.80 8.38 17.78
N ILE A 142 -1.84 9.30 17.54
CA ILE A 142 -1.79 10.61 18.20
C ILE A 142 -3.08 11.40 17.93
N LEU A 143 -3.56 11.42 16.71
CA LEU A 143 -4.80 12.13 16.33
C LEU A 143 -6.02 11.53 17.00
N ALA A 144 -6.14 10.20 17.01
CA ALA A 144 -7.27 9.50 17.64
C ALA A 144 -7.37 9.75 19.14
N PHE A 145 -6.24 9.67 19.85
CA PHE A 145 -6.21 9.94 21.30
C PHE A 145 -6.51 11.40 21.66
N ASN A 146 -6.13 12.34 20.79
CA ASN A 146 -6.43 13.75 20.99
C ASN A 146 -7.90 14.08 20.77
N SER A 147 -8.56 13.47 19.78
CA SER A 147 -9.99 13.68 19.54
C SER A 147 -10.84 13.16 20.71
N LEU A 148 -10.50 11.99 21.25
CA LEU A 148 -11.16 11.42 22.42
C LEU A 148 -11.03 12.31 23.66
N SER A 149 -9.85 12.89 23.91
CA SER A 149 -9.63 13.81 25.03
C SER A 149 -10.48 15.07 24.93
N ASN A 150 -10.65 15.63 23.74
CA ASN A 150 -11.47 16.82 23.51
C ASN A 150 -12.97 16.53 23.65
N GLU A 151 -13.46 15.38 23.21
CA GLU A 151 -14.85 14.98 23.37
C GLU A 151 -15.20 14.76 24.85
N LEU A 152 -14.33 14.10 25.62
CA LEU A 152 -14.56 13.88 27.05
C LEU A 152 -14.60 15.19 27.85
N THR A 153 -13.84 16.22 27.45
CA THR A 153 -13.89 17.54 28.10
C THR A 153 -15.16 18.34 27.78
N LEU A 154 -15.91 17.96 26.72
CA LEU A 154 -17.22 18.57 26.41
C LEU A 154 -18.41 17.97 27.22
N PHE A 155 -18.19 16.80 27.83
CA PHE A 155 -19.21 16.12 28.66
C PHE A 155 -19.06 16.37 30.17
N TYR A 156 -18.03 17.09 30.60
CA TYR A 156 -17.82 17.55 31.96
C TYR A 156 -17.85 19.08 32.04
#